data_9e584465581314b8a68eee9401a9aaf3
#
_entry.id   9e584465581314b8a68eee9401a9aaf3
#
_cell.length_a   1.000
_cell.length_b   1.000
_cell.length_c   1.000
_cell.angle_alpha   90.00
_cell.angle_beta   90.00
_cell.angle_gamma   90.00
#
_symmetry.space_group_name_H-M   'P 1'
#
loop_
_entity.id
_entity.type
_entity.pdbx_description
1 polymer ?
#
loop_
_entity_poly.entity_id
_entity_poly.type
_entity_poly.pdbx_seq_one_letter_code
_entity_poly.pdbx_strand_id
1 'polypeptide(L)'
;MKFREDRPLANVDAAVRKLLEIANGIEADHAGRVEIGTINRQFREAGGSYEEYSAAVKAAIAHGWITMHPSGAYLSFTQEGADLFA
;
A
#
# COMPACT_ATOMS: atom_id res chain seq x y z
N MET A 1 -12.44 -7.82 27.96
CA MET A 1 -12.27 -7.60 27.33
C MET A 1 -12.20 -7.55 26.77
N LYS A 2 -11.92 -7.55 26.43
CA LYS A 2 -11.81 -7.23 25.77
C LYS A 2 -11.70 -7.34 24.84
N PHE A 3 -11.88 -7.44 24.46
CA PHE A 3 -11.81 -7.47 23.40
C PHE A 3 -11.85 -6.86 22.56
N ARG A 4 -11.72 -6.74 22.61
CA ARG A 4 -11.79 -5.76 21.70
C ARG A 4 -11.56 -6.16 20.29
N GLU A 5 -12.22 -5.55 19.48
CA GLU A 5 -12.11 -5.82 18.08
C GLU A 5 -10.71 -5.53 17.62
N ASP A 6 -10.06 -6.47 17.03
CA ASP A 6 -8.75 -6.27 16.48
C ASP A 6 -8.83 -5.88 15.03
N ARG A 7 -8.20 -4.76 14.73
CA ARG A 7 -8.04 -4.33 13.36
C ARG A 7 -6.55 -4.19 13.11
N PRO A 8 -5.89 -5.26 12.65
CA PRO A 8 -4.44 -5.24 12.48
C PRO A 8 -3.96 -4.11 11.58
N LEU A 9 -4.75 -3.76 10.55
CA LEU A 9 -4.34 -2.72 9.62
C LEU A 9 -4.67 -1.32 10.11
N ALA A 10 -5.26 -1.17 11.30
CA ALA A 10 -5.36 0.13 11.95
C ALA A 10 -4.01 0.60 12.46
N ASN A 11 -3.07 -0.31 12.65
CA ASN A 11 -1.67 0.05 12.92
C ASN A 11 -1.05 0.47 11.60
N VAL A 12 -0.57 1.72 11.52
CA VAL A 12 -0.12 2.27 10.26
C VAL A 12 1.11 1.52 9.71
N ASP A 13 1.99 1.05 10.58
CA ASP A 13 3.16 0.31 10.10
C ASP A 13 2.75 -1.02 9.48
N ALA A 14 1.77 -1.71 10.08
CA ALA A 14 1.26 -2.95 9.53
C ALA A 14 0.53 -2.68 8.22
N ALA A 15 -0.20 -1.57 8.13
CA ALA A 15 -0.93 -1.21 6.92
C ALA A 15 0.04 -0.90 5.78
N VAL A 16 1.12 -0.17 6.06
CA VAL A 16 2.14 0.13 5.05
C VAL A 16 2.76 -1.16 4.54
N ARG A 17 3.11 -2.07 5.46
CA ARG A 17 3.71 -3.34 5.04
C ARG A 17 2.77 -4.12 4.15
N LYS A 18 1.49 -4.19 4.52
CA LYS A 18 0.51 -4.90 3.71
C LYS A 18 0.34 -4.24 2.35
N LEU A 19 0.27 -2.91 2.31
CA LEU A 19 0.17 -2.16 1.06
C LEU A 19 1.33 -2.49 0.13
N LEU A 20 2.55 -2.45 0.66
CA LEU A 20 3.74 -2.69 -0.15
C LEU A 20 3.81 -4.14 -0.62
N GLU A 21 3.41 -5.09 0.23
CA GLU A 21 3.36 -6.50 -0.17
C GLU A 21 2.39 -6.70 -1.33
N ILE A 22 1.21 -6.09 -1.23
CA ILE A 22 0.21 -6.21 -2.28
C ILE A 22 0.74 -5.61 -3.58
N ALA A 23 1.27 -4.40 -3.51
CA ALA A 23 1.78 -3.72 -4.70
C ALA A 23 2.93 -4.50 -5.34
N ASN A 24 3.81 -5.09 -4.51
CA ASN A 24 4.92 -5.87 -5.02
C ASN A 24 4.46 -7.17 -5.69
N GLY A 25 3.29 -7.68 -5.29
CA GLY A 25 2.74 -8.90 -5.87
C GLY A 25 1.95 -8.69 -7.15
N ILE A 26 1.68 -7.45 -7.53
CA ILE A 26 0.96 -7.12 -8.75
C ILE A 26 1.99 -6.79 -9.82
N GLU A 27 1.82 -7.37 -11.00
CA GLU A 27 2.74 -7.10 -12.10
C GLU A 27 2.62 -5.64 -12.52
N ALA A 28 3.73 -4.91 -12.51
CA ALA A 28 3.76 -3.52 -12.96
C ALA A 28 3.69 -3.48 -14.48
N ASP A 29 3.20 -2.35 -15.01
CA ASP A 29 3.23 -2.19 -16.46
C ASP A 29 4.65 -1.87 -16.92
N HIS A 30 4.84 -1.68 -18.24
CA HIS A 30 6.18 -1.47 -18.79
C HIS A 30 6.82 -0.16 -18.31
N ALA A 31 6.03 0.74 -17.73
CA ALA A 31 6.56 1.97 -17.15
C ALA A 31 6.81 1.84 -15.65
N GLY A 32 6.64 0.65 -15.08
CA GLY A 32 6.87 0.41 -13.67
C GLY A 32 5.72 0.88 -12.78
N ARG A 33 4.52 1.06 -13.36
CA ARG A 33 3.37 1.57 -12.62
C ARG A 33 2.44 0.44 -12.23
N VAL A 34 1.91 0.53 -11.00
CA VAL A 34 0.95 -0.44 -10.47
C VAL A 34 -0.39 0.28 -10.28
N GLU A 35 -1.45 -0.35 -10.77
CA GLU A 35 -2.78 0.27 -10.77
C GLU A 35 -3.35 0.36 -9.36
N ILE A 36 -3.76 1.57 -8.98
CA ILE A 36 -4.28 1.85 -7.63
C ILE A 36 -5.55 1.05 -7.35
N GLY A 37 -6.44 0.93 -8.34
CA GLY A 37 -7.71 0.23 -8.11
C GLY A 37 -7.51 -1.22 -7.70
N THR A 38 -6.54 -1.89 -8.33
CA THR A 38 -6.23 -3.27 -8.00
C THR A 38 -5.66 -3.38 -6.58
N ILE A 39 -4.74 -2.46 -6.25
CA ILE A 39 -4.14 -2.44 -4.92
C ILE A 39 -5.22 -2.23 -3.85
N ASN A 40 -6.07 -1.22 -4.06
CA ASN A 40 -7.11 -0.90 -3.10
C ASN A 40 -8.06 -2.08 -2.90
N ARG A 41 -8.46 -2.74 -3.98
CA ARG A 41 -9.35 -3.90 -3.88
C ARG A 41 -8.72 -5.00 -3.03
N GLN A 42 -7.47 -5.32 -3.31
CA GLN A 42 -6.79 -6.38 -2.56
C GLN A 42 -6.55 -5.99 -1.11
N PHE A 43 -6.29 -4.70 -0.85
CA PHE A 43 -6.13 -4.23 0.52
C PHE A 43 -7.45 -4.38 1.30
N ARG A 44 -8.57 -4.07 0.65
CA ARG A 44 -9.89 -4.23 1.25
C ARG A 44 -10.20 -5.70 1.49
N GLU A 45 -9.84 -6.56 0.55
CA GLU A 45 -10.01 -8.00 0.71
C GLU A 45 -9.18 -8.55 1.86
N ALA A 46 -8.07 -7.92 2.15
CA ALA A 46 -7.22 -8.31 3.27
C ALA A 46 -7.72 -7.77 4.61
N GLY A 47 -8.86 -7.08 4.62
CA GLY A 47 -9.48 -6.59 5.84
C GLY A 47 -9.25 -5.12 6.14
N GLY A 48 -8.60 -4.38 5.25
CA GLY A 48 -8.34 -2.96 5.47
C GLY A 48 -9.52 -2.10 5.07
N SER A 49 -9.72 -0.99 5.78
CA SER A 49 -10.70 0.01 5.41
C SER A 49 -10.08 1.01 4.44
N TYR A 50 -10.92 1.83 3.83
CA TYR A 50 -10.42 2.88 2.95
C TYR A 50 -9.54 3.86 3.71
N GLU A 51 -9.92 4.21 4.93
CA GLU A 51 -9.13 5.12 5.75
C GLU A 51 -7.76 4.54 6.08
N GLU A 52 -7.72 3.24 6.36
CA GLU A 52 -6.45 2.56 6.63
C GLU A 52 -5.58 2.51 5.39
N TYR A 53 -6.21 2.26 4.23
CA TYR A 53 -5.50 2.30 2.96
C TYR A 53 -4.92 3.68 2.69
N SER A 54 -5.73 4.74 2.87
CA SER A 54 -5.30 6.09 2.61
C SER A 54 -4.13 6.48 3.53
N ALA A 55 -4.21 6.11 4.81
CA ALA A 55 -3.14 6.38 5.75
C ALA A 55 -1.86 5.64 5.37
N ALA A 56 -1.99 4.40 4.89
CA ALA A 56 -0.83 3.61 4.46
C ALA A 56 -0.16 4.24 3.24
N VAL A 57 -0.94 4.71 2.27
CA VAL A 57 -0.40 5.36 1.09
C VAL A 57 0.38 6.61 1.48
N LYS A 58 -0.21 7.45 2.33
CA LYS A 58 0.45 8.68 2.78
C LYS A 58 1.74 8.37 3.51
N ALA A 59 1.73 7.36 4.38
CA ALA A 59 2.91 7.00 5.13
C ALA A 59 4.00 6.46 4.22
N ALA A 60 3.64 5.63 3.24
CA ALA A 60 4.61 5.06 2.32
C ALA A 60 5.26 6.15 1.47
N ILE A 61 4.48 7.15 1.06
CA ILE A 61 5.04 8.30 0.33
C ILE A 61 5.98 9.09 1.24
N ALA A 62 5.58 9.32 2.49
CA ALA A 62 6.41 10.06 3.44
C ALA A 62 7.73 9.36 3.72
N HIS A 63 7.72 8.03 3.71
CA HIS A 63 8.97 7.25 3.87
C HIS A 63 9.82 7.27 2.60
N GLY A 64 9.30 7.75 1.48
CA GLY A 64 10.03 7.75 0.23
C GLY A 64 10.07 6.39 -0.45
N TRP A 65 9.10 5.51 -0.15
CA TRP A 65 9.09 4.16 -0.70
C TRP A 65 8.26 4.03 -1.97
N ILE A 66 7.28 4.91 -2.15
CA ILE A 66 6.47 4.94 -3.36
C ILE A 66 6.27 6.37 -3.82
N THR A 67 5.91 6.52 -5.09
CA THR A 67 5.44 7.79 -5.63
C THR A 67 4.07 7.55 -6.27
N MET A 68 3.25 8.60 -6.27
CA MET A 68 1.93 8.53 -6.87
C MET A 68 1.96 9.25 -8.20
N HIS A 69 1.42 8.61 -9.24
CA HIS A 69 1.26 9.26 -10.54
C HIS A 69 0.29 10.44 -10.38
N PRO A 70 0.53 11.55 -11.09
CA PRO A 70 -0.34 12.73 -10.96
C PRO A 70 -1.81 12.45 -11.24
N SER A 71 -2.13 11.45 -12.08
CA SER A 71 -3.51 11.09 -12.36
C SER A 71 -4.21 10.47 -11.16
N GLY A 72 -3.46 9.99 -10.16
CA GLY A 72 -4.03 9.27 -9.03
C GLY A 72 -4.40 7.83 -9.33
N ALA A 73 -4.10 7.33 -10.53
CA ALA A 73 -4.51 5.99 -10.96
C ALA A 73 -3.43 4.95 -10.77
N TYR A 74 -2.18 5.38 -10.56
CA TYR A 74 -1.03 4.47 -10.50
C TYR A 74 -0.07 4.90 -9.42
N LEU A 75 0.64 3.93 -8.84
CA LEU A 75 1.81 4.22 -8.02
C LEU A 75 3.01 3.47 -8.57
N SER A 76 4.20 3.90 -8.17
CA SER A 76 5.44 3.22 -8.52
C SER A 76 6.31 3.13 -7.28
N PHE A 77 7.10 2.07 -7.19
CA PHE A 77 8.11 1.98 -6.14
C PHE A 77 9.27 2.91 -6.47
N THR A 78 9.81 3.54 -5.44
CA THR A 78 11.10 4.21 -5.54
C THR A 78 12.18 3.13 -5.43
N GLN A 79 13.44 3.51 -5.60
CA GLN A 79 14.54 2.58 -5.39
C GLN A 79 14.55 2.07 -3.95
N GLU A 80 14.33 2.96 -2.98
CA GLU A 80 14.26 2.57 -1.58
C GLU A 80 13.13 1.60 -1.32
N GLY A 81 11.98 1.84 -1.94
CA GLY A 81 10.84 0.93 -1.78
C GLY A 81 11.12 -0.43 -2.39
N ALA A 82 11.72 -0.44 -3.59
CA ALA A 82 12.07 -1.69 -4.25
C ALA A 82 13.07 -2.48 -3.43
N ASP A 83 14.01 -1.79 -2.79
CA ASP A 83 15.06 -2.44 -1.99
C ASP A 83 14.49 -3.20 -0.79
N LEU A 84 13.29 -2.85 -0.33
CA LEU A 84 12.67 -3.56 0.78
C LEU A 84 12.35 -5.01 0.42
N PHE A 85 12.25 -5.31 -0.87
CA PHE A 85 11.93 -6.66 -1.36
C PHE A 85 13.11 -7.32 -2.08
N ALA A 86 14.25 -6.69 -2.06
CA ALA A 86 15.43 -7.23 -2.74
C ALA A 86 16.04 -8.41 -1.98
#